data_c6c01daf59887b282a123d3c0c21ca65
#
_entry.id   c6c01daf59887b282a123d3c0c21ca65
#
_cell.length_a   1.000
_cell.length_b   1.000
_cell.length_c   1.000
_cell.angle_alpha   90.00
_cell.angle_beta   90.00
_cell.angle_gamma   90.00
#
_symmetry.space_group_name_H-M   'P 1'
#
loop_
_entity.id
_entity.type
_entity.pdbx_description
1 polymer ?
#
loop_
_entity_poly.entity_id
_entity_poly.type
_entity_poly.pdbx_seq_one_letter_code
_entity_poly.pdbx_strand_id
1 'polypeptide(L)'
;MAQAKRIQRRPIASSEPYQLLKYVPAHRIAICKPCRYAIQPLAISRHLKDYHQIHRNARRPFMRYVASLDLREPQDVVIPTTPEDPIPFLPVINGFACCIPTCRYLSISVKLLTTHWNTQHRSANLTDVRWRRAKLQTFFRGNRIKYFEVSQPDPGQEWSWNQDSNGRTQDTKVSY
;
A
#
# COMPACT_ATOMS: atom_id res chain seq x y z
N MET A 1 -4.32 -30.52 8.04
CA MET A 1 -3.80 -29.99 6.76
C MET A 1 -4.76 -28.93 6.27
N ALA A 2 -4.40 -27.64 6.38
CA ALA A 2 -5.26 -26.52 5.97
C ALA A 2 -5.04 -26.29 4.47
N GLN A 3 -6.09 -26.53 3.66
CA GLN A 3 -6.09 -26.22 2.25
C GLN A 3 -6.08 -24.71 2.06
N ALA A 4 -5.02 -24.18 1.49
CA ALA A 4 -4.93 -22.80 1.07
C ALA A 4 -6.03 -22.53 0.04
N LYS A 5 -7.00 -21.67 0.36
CA LYS A 5 -8.04 -21.20 -0.54
C LYS A 5 -7.38 -20.55 -1.77
N ARG A 6 -7.43 -21.25 -2.88
CA ARG A 6 -7.02 -20.77 -4.21
C ARG A 6 -7.96 -19.63 -4.60
N ILE A 7 -7.48 -18.38 -4.48
CA ILE A 7 -8.26 -17.22 -4.92
C ILE A 7 -8.52 -17.37 -6.42
N GLN A 8 -9.77 -17.57 -6.79
CA GLN A 8 -10.20 -17.60 -8.19
C GLN A 8 -9.98 -16.21 -8.81
N ARG A 9 -8.94 -16.11 -9.61
CA ARG A 9 -8.55 -14.88 -10.31
C ARG A 9 -9.41 -14.76 -11.56
N ARG A 10 -10.37 -13.82 -11.54
CA ARG A 10 -11.17 -13.50 -12.74
C ARG A 10 -10.27 -12.82 -13.78
N PRO A 11 -10.32 -13.22 -15.07
CA PRO A 11 -9.66 -12.50 -16.14
C PRO A 11 -10.22 -11.07 -16.19
N ILE A 12 -9.35 -10.06 -16.14
CA ILE A 12 -9.80 -8.68 -16.29
C ILE A 12 -9.86 -8.39 -17.78
N ALA A 13 -11.07 -8.18 -18.31
CA ALA A 13 -11.33 -7.89 -19.71
C ALA A 13 -10.85 -6.49 -20.18
N SER A 14 -10.21 -5.71 -19.28
CA SER A 14 -9.79 -4.35 -19.55
C SER A 14 -8.43 -4.31 -20.26
N SER A 15 -8.40 -3.72 -21.46
CA SER A 15 -7.19 -3.49 -22.25
C SER A 15 -6.46 -2.19 -21.88
N GLU A 16 -7.07 -1.35 -21.01
CA GLU A 16 -6.55 -0.02 -20.71
C GLU A 16 -5.66 -0.01 -19.47
N PRO A 17 -4.39 0.46 -19.58
CA PRO A 17 -3.42 0.43 -18.49
C PRO A 17 -3.88 1.13 -17.21
N TYR A 18 -4.50 2.31 -17.32
CA TYR A 18 -4.95 3.11 -16.18
C TYR A 18 -6.13 2.51 -15.42
N GLN A 19 -6.87 1.57 -16.01
CA GLN A 19 -7.92 0.84 -15.29
C GLN A 19 -7.33 -0.17 -14.31
N LEU A 20 -6.17 -0.73 -14.61
CA LEU A 20 -5.50 -1.73 -13.79
C LEU A 20 -4.41 -1.14 -12.89
N LEU A 21 -3.67 -0.15 -13.40
CA LEU A 21 -2.54 0.47 -12.72
C LEU A 21 -2.88 1.92 -12.35
N LYS A 22 -2.59 2.28 -11.10
CA LYS A 22 -2.63 3.67 -10.61
C LYS A 22 -1.20 4.15 -10.39
N TYR A 23 -0.81 5.19 -11.10
CA TYR A 23 0.43 5.91 -10.81
C TYR A 23 0.22 6.89 -9.66
N VAL A 24 1.13 6.91 -8.71
CA VAL A 24 1.17 7.84 -7.58
C VAL A 24 2.44 8.69 -7.71
N PRO A 25 2.35 9.91 -8.28
CA PRO A 25 3.51 10.75 -8.59
C PRO A 25 4.34 11.12 -7.35
N ALA A 26 3.67 11.42 -6.23
CA ALA A 26 4.34 11.80 -4.98
C ALA A 26 5.36 10.76 -4.50
N HIS A 27 5.09 9.48 -4.73
CA HIS A 27 5.97 8.37 -4.34
C HIS A 27 6.64 7.70 -5.54
N ARG A 28 6.29 8.09 -6.77
CA ARG A 28 6.83 7.55 -8.03
C ARG A 28 6.66 6.03 -8.11
N ILE A 29 5.47 5.52 -7.77
CA ILE A 29 5.11 4.11 -7.75
C ILE A 29 3.89 3.82 -8.62
N ALA A 30 3.77 2.59 -9.11
CA ALA A 30 2.58 2.07 -9.79
C ALA A 30 1.88 1.03 -8.90
N ILE A 31 0.65 1.32 -8.49
CA ILE A 31 -0.19 0.42 -7.69
C ILE A 31 -1.08 -0.40 -8.61
N CYS A 32 -1.11 -1.71 -8.44
CA CYS A 32 -2.12 -2.56 -9.06
C CYS A 32 -3.41 -2.45 -8.26
N LYS A 33 -4.46 -1.87 -8.86
CA LYS A 33 -5.74 -1.64 -8.18
C LYS A 33 -6.37 -2.94 -7.65
N PRO A 34 -6.50 -4.02 -8.45
CA PRO A 34 -7.08 -5.28 -7.96
C PRO A 34 -6.22 -6.01 -6.93
N CYS A 35 -4.89 -5.92 -7.06
CA CYS A 35 -3.97 -6.58 -6.15
C CYS A 35 -3.68 -5.76 -4.88
N ARG A 36 -3.96 -4.44 -4.92
CA ARG A 36 -3.87 -3.52 -3.79
C ARG A 36 -2.46 -3.45 -3.19
N TYR A 37 -1.44 -3.34 -4.04
CA TYR A 37 -0.05 -3.05 -3.66
C TYR A 37 0.73 -2.48 -4.85
N ALA A 38 1.82 -1.77 -4.55
CA ALA A 38 2.73 -1.25 -5.56
C ALA A 38 3.58 -2.38 -6.15
N ILE A 39 3.81 -2.30 -7.46
CA ILE A 39 4.61 -3.29 -8.18
C ILE A 39 5.98 -2.68 -8.49
N GLN A 40 7.03 -3.45 -8.26
CA GLN A 40 8.38 -3.06 -8.67
C GLN A 40 8.43 -2.86 -10.19
N PRO A 41 9.08 -1.80 -10.70
CA PRO A 41 9.11 -1.48 -12.13
C PRO A 41 9.48 -2.68 -13.01
N LEU A 42 10.55 -3.37 -12.66
CA LEU A 42 11.04 -4.56 -13.39
C LEU A 42 10.09 -5.77 -13.31
N ALA A 43 9.22 -5.82 -12.31
CA ALA A 43 8.30 -6.93 -12.10
C ALA A 43 6.92 -6.73 -12.77
N ILE A 44 6.61 -5.53 -13.29
CA ILE A 44 5.26 -5.22 -13.81
C ILE A 44 4.85 -6.17 -14.93
N SER A 45 5.71 -6.42 -15.92
CA SER A 45 5.40 -7.33 -17.02
C SER A 45 5.08 -8.76 -16.54
N ARG A 46 5.88 -9.27 -15.59
CA ARG A 46 5.66 -10.56 -14.96
C ARG A 46 4.37 -10.58 -14.16
N HIS A 47 4.12 -9.54 -13.36
CA HIS A 47 2.89 -9.40 -12.58
C HIS A 47 1.64 -9.45 -13.46
N LEU A 48 1.62 -8.69 -14.57
CA LEU A 48 0.51 -8.68 -15.51
C LEU A 48 0.26 -10.06 -16.12
N LYS A 49 1.32 -10.82 -16.41
CA LYS A 49 1.23 -12.20 -16.89
C LYS A 49 0.68 -13.14 -15.81
N ASP A 50 1.34 -13.16 -14.64
CA ASP A 50 1.13 -14.22 -13.65
C ASP A 50 -0.13 -13.99 -12.79
N TYR A 51 -0.49 -12.73 -12.54
CA TYR A 51 -1.63 -12.37 -11.70
C TYR A 51 -2.89 -12.00 -12.49
N HIS A 52 -2.74 -11.43 -13.69
CA HIS A 52 -3.85 -10.98 -14.51
C HIS A 52 -4.01 -11.73 -15.81
N GLN A 53 -3.14 -12.71 -16.10
CA GLN A 53 -3.17 -13.57 -17.29
C GLN A 53 -3.18 -12.77 -18.61
N ILE A 54 -2.60 -11.56 -18.60
CA ILE A 54 -2.51 -10.71 -19.78
C ILE A 54 -1.41 -11.25 -20.69
N HIS A 55 -1.77 -11.68 -21.90
CA HIS A 55 -0.84 -12.23 -22.90
C HIS A 55 0.15 -11.19 -23.42
N ARG A 56 1.27 -11.65 -24.01
CA ARG A 56 2.38 -10.81 -24.45
C ARG A 56 1.93 -9.61 -25.30
N ASN A 57 1.10 -9.84 -26.31
CA ASN A 57 0.65 -8.76 -27.20
C ASN A 57 -0.25 -7.75 -26.47
N ALA A 58 -1.15 -8.21 -25.62
CA ALA A 58 -2.03 -7.37 -24.81
C ALA A 58 -1.28 -6.60 -23.71
N ARG A 59 -0.05 -7.00 -23.34
CA ARG A 59 0.80 -6.25 -22.39
C ARG A 59 1.51 -5.04 -23.03
N ARG A 60 1.62 -4.96 -24.36
CA ARG A 60 2.34 -3.86 -25.02
C ARG A 60 1.85 -2.46 -24.63
N PRO A 61 0.53 -2.17 -24.59
CA PRO A 61 0.02 -0.86 -24.13
C PRO A 61 0.43 -0.57 -22.69
N PHE A 62 0.34 -1.56 -21.81
CA PHE A 62 0.77 -1.43 -20.41
C PHE A 62 2.25 -1.09 -20.28
N MET A 63 3.10 -1.78 -21.04
CA MET A 63 4.54 -1.53 -20.98
C MET A 63 4.92 -0.17 -21.56
N ARG A 64 4.22 0.30 -22.60
CA ARG A 64 4.39 1.68 -23.10
C ARG A 64 3.96 2.71 -22.06
N TYR A 65 2.82 2.50 -21.42
CA TYR A 65 2.36 3.36 -20.32
C TYR A 65 3.38 3.37 -19.17
N VAL A 66 3.82 2.22 -18.71
CA VAL A 66 4.82 2.10 -17.64
C VAL A 66 6.13 2.80 -18.00
N ALA A 67 6.58 2.68 -19.25
CA ALA A 67 7.80 3.33 -19.73
C ALA A 67 7.70 4.87 -19.78
N SER A 68 6.47 5.43 -19.84
CA SER A 68 6.25 6.89 -19.75
C SER A 68 6.17 7.40 -18.31
N LEU A 69 6.16 6.50 -17.30
CA LEU A 69 6.09 6.89 -15.90
C LEU A 69 7.50 6.96 -15.30
N ASP A 70 7.67 7.94 -14.43
CA ASP A 70 8.89 8.07 -13.63
C ASP A 70 8.76 7.21 -12.36
N LEU A 71 9.10 5.92 -12.48
CA LEU A 71 8.98 4.95 -11.39
C LEU A 71 10.31 4.76 -10.67
N ARG A 72 10.23 4.60 -9.34
CA ARG A 72 11.36 4.26 -8.48
C ARG A 72 11.39 2.77 -8.13
N GLU A 73 12.60 2.25 -7.98
CA GLU A 73 12.79 0.93 -7.39
C GLU A 73 12.44 0.95 -5.89
N PRO A 74 11.99 -0.16 -5.29
CA PRO A 74 11.50 -0.20 -3.92
C PRO A 74 12.45 0.35 -2.85
N GLN A 75 13.75 0.24 -3.05
CA GLN A 75 14.77 0.76 -2.14
C GLN A 75 14.87 2.30 -2.19
N ASP A 76 14.49 2.91 -3.31
CA ASP A 76 14.60 4.35 -3.57
C ASP A 76 13.28 5.09 -3.30
N VAL A 77 12.21 4.34 -2.98
CA VAL A 77 10.91 4.92 -2.63
C VAL A 77 10.99 5.53 -1.23
N VAL A 78 10.72 6.84 -1.17
CA VAL A 78 10.64 7.56 0.11
C VAL A 78 9.38 7.12 0.85
N ILE A 79 9.58 6.56 2.04
CA ILE A 79 8.48 6.16 2.92
C ILE A 79 8.05 7.38 3.75
N PRO A 80 6.75 7.69 3.84
CA PRO A 80 6.25 8.77 4.68
C PRO A 80 6.74 8.63 6.13
N THR A 81 7.21 9.73 6.70
CA THR A 81 7.71 9.77 8.07
C THR A 81 6.73 10.42 9.04
N THR A 82 5.76 11.11 8.53
CA THR A 82 4.61 11.70 9.24
C THR A 82 3.34 11.05 8.73
N PRO A 83 2.26 11.01 9.55
CA PRO A 83 0.98 10.52 9.07
C PRO A 83 0.48 11.35 7.89
N GLU A 84 0.10 10.67 6.81
CA GLU A 84 -0.48 11.26 5.61
C GLU A 84 -1.88 10.70 5.38
N ASP A 85 -2.63 11.30 4.48
CA ASP A 85 -3.91 10.74 4.06
C ASP A 85 -3.71 9.36 3.42
N PRO A 86 -4.65 8.43 3.63
CA PRO A 86 -4.53 7.09 3.08
C PRO A 86 -4.38 7.12 1.56
N ILE A 87 -3.34 6.47 1.07
CA ILE A 87 -3.09 6.37 -0.36
C ILE A 87 -4.13 5.43 -0.98
N PRO A 88 -4.86 5.90 -2.01
CA PRO A 88 -5.91 5.12 -2.67
C PRO A 88 -5.41 3.77 -3.16
N PHE A 89 -6.29 2.77 -3.10
CA PHE A 89 -6.04 1.37 -3.51
C PHE A 89 -5.05 0.58 -2.66
N LEU A 90 -4.36 1.20 -1.69
CA LEU A 90 -3.62 0.45 -0.68
C LEU A 90 -4.54 0.11 0.51
N PRO A 91 -4.45 -1.09 1.08
CA PRO A 91 -5.24 -1.45 2.26
C PRO A 91 -4.76 -0.67 3.48
N VAL A 92 -5.69 -0.10 4.24
CA VAL A 92 -5.42 0.40 5.58
C VAL A 92 -5.48 -0.77 6.55
N ILE A 93 -4.44 -0.93 7.35
CA ILE A 93 -4.25 -2.06 8.26
C ILE A 93 -4.19 -1.53 9.69
N ASN A 94 -4.88 -2.18 10.61
CA ASN A 94 -4.71 -1.89 12.02
C ASN A 94 -3.35 -2.38 12.51
N GLY A 95 -2.60 -1.50 13.14
CA GLY A 95 -1.29 -1.79 13.67
C GLY A 95 -0.98 -0.93 14.89
N PHE A 96 0.30 -0.78 15.16
CA PHE A 96 0.80 -0.10 16.35
C PHE A 96 2.04 0.71 16.02
N ALA A 97 2.22 1.81 16.75
CA ALA A 97 3.40 2.68 16.70
C ALA A 97 4.07 2.71 18.08
N CYS A 98 5.40 2.67 18.12
CA CYS A 98 6.17 2.91 19.34
C CYS A 98 5.88 4.32 19.87
N CYS A 99 5.70 4.45 21.20
CA CYS A 99 5.39 5.75 21.82
C CYS A 99 6.61 6.62 22.08
N ILE A 100 7.81 6.16 21.84
CA ILE A 100 9.03 6.98 21.95
C ILE A 100 9.03 8.02 20.82
N PRO A 101 9.08 9.33 21.09
CA PRO A 101 8.91 10.37 20.08
C PRO A 101 9.90 10.30 18.92
N THR A 102 11.14 9.89 19.18
CA THR A 102 12.19 9.75 18.17
C THR A 102 12.19 8.40 17.47
N CYS A 103 11.42 7.42 18.01
CA CYS A 103 11.31 6.09 17.45
C CYS A 103 10.13 6.02 16.48
N ARG A 104 10.43 5.64 15.25
CA ARG A 104 9.42 5.50 14.18
C ARG A 104 9.09 4.05 13.89
N TYR A 105 9.25 3.17 14.87
CA TYR A 105 8.98 1.75 14.67
C TYR A 105 7.47 1.49 14.61
N LEU A 106 7.04 0.88 13.51
CA LEU A 106 5.66 0.52 13.23
C LEU A 106 5.56 -0.99 13.02
N SER A 107 4.52 -1.61 13.54
CA SER A 107 4.29 -3.05 13.36
C SER A 107 2.81 -3.42 13.46
N ILE A 108 2.42 -4.47 12.76
CA ILE A 108 1.10 -5.12 12.92
C ILE A 108 1.14 -6.21 14.00
N SER A 109 2.30 -6.51 14.57
CA SER A 109 2.52 -7.59 15.55
C SER A 109 2.96 -7.02 16.88
N VAL A 110 2.17 -7.27 17.92
CA VAL A 110 2.52 -6.94 19.31
C VAL A 110 3.79 -7.67 19.75
N LYS A 111 4.00 -8.91 19.31
CA LYS A 111 5.23 -9.67 19.62
C LYS A 111 6.47 -8.94 19.11
N LEU A 112 6.45 -8.45 17.87
CA LEU A 112 7.58 -7.69 17.31
C LEU A 112 7.79 -6.36 18.02
N LEU A 113 6.71 -5.67 18.42
CA LEU A 113 6.80 -4.47 19.25
C LEU A 113 7.42 -4.72 20.60
N THR A 114 7.03 -5.79 21.28
CA THR A 114 7.62 -6.19 22.57
C THR A 114 9.11 -6.47 22.41
N THR A 115 9.49 -7.21 21.37
CA THR A 115 10.92 -7.46 21.06
C THR A 115 11.66 -6.16 20.78
N HIS A 116 11.10 -5.30 19.92
CA HIS A 116 11.66 -3.99 19.63
C HIS A 116 11.85 -3.15 20.90
N TRP A 117 10.83 -3.07 21.75
CA TRP A 117 10.91 -2.34 23.01
C TRP A 117 12.05 -2.86 23.92
N ASN A 118 12.10 -4.16 24.13
CA ASN A 118 13.09 -4.78 24.99
C ASN A 118 14.52 -4.65 24.47
N THR A 119 14.71 -4.50 23.16
CA THR A 119 16.03 -4.37 22.55
C THR A 119 16.46 -2.91 22.40
N GLN A 120 15.55 -2.00 22.08
CA GLN A 120 15.89 -0.61 21.73
C GLN A 120 15.59 0.39 22.86
N HIS A 121 14.68 0.07 23.78
CA HIS A 121 14.16 1.01 24.77
C HIS A 121 14.15 0.45 26.21
N ARG A 122 14.97 -0.57 26.48
CA ARG A 122 15.01 -1.24 27.80
C ARG A 122 15.30 -0.30 28.97
N SER A 123 16.06 0.76 28.73
CA SER A 123 16.48 1.75 29.75
C SER A 123 15.55 2.96 29.81
N ALA A 124 14.50 3.02 29.00
CA ALA A 124 13.58 4.15 28.98
C ALA A 124 12.68 4.09 30.23
N ASN A 125 12.89 5.02 31.17
CA ASN A 125 11.99 5.25 32.30
C ASN A 125 10.71 5.92 31.82
N LEU A 126 9.88 5.20 31.09
CA LEU A 126 8.63 5.71 30.57
C LEU A 126 7.44 5.02 31.22
N THR A 127 6.44 5.83 31.47
CA THR A 127 5.08 5.50 31.89
C THR A 127 4.51 4.30 31.15
N ASP A 128 3.47 3.71 31.68
CA ASP A 128 2.86 2.42 31.34
C ASP A 128 2.54 2.14 29.86
N VAL A 129 2.54 3.16 28.98
CA VAL A 129 2.16 3.00 27.56
C VAL A 129 3.38 2.93 26.67
N ARG A 130 3.70 1.73 26.20
CA ARG A 130 4.86 1.44 25.34
C ARG A 130 4.59 1.66 23.86
N TRP A 131 3.36 1.47 23.42
CA TRP A 131 2.91 1.64 22.04
C TRP A 131 1.45 2.07 21.98
N ARG A 132 1.08 2.72 20.89
CA ARG A 132 -0.29 3.13 20.60
C ARG A 132 -0.84 2.41 19.37
N ARG A 133 -2.15 2.36 19.23
CA ARG A 133 -2.81 1.91 18.00
C ARG A 133 -2.54 2.91 16.88
N ALA A 134 -2.34 2.42 15.66
CA ALA A 134 -2.10 3.23 14.48
C ALA A 134 -2.76 2.59 13.25
N LYS A 135 -3.14 3.42 12.28
CA LYS A 135 -3.55 2.97 10.95
C LYS A 135 -2.32 2.98 10.06
N LEU A 136 -2.06 1.86 9.43
CA LEU A 136 -0.85 1.64 8.66
C LEU A 136 -1.16 1.29 7.22
N GLN A 137 -0.30 1.74 6.31
CA GLN A 137 -0.22 1.23 4.95
C GLN A 137 1.19 0.75 4.65
N THR A 138 1.35 0.02 3.55
CA THR A 138 2.64 -0.36 2.96
C THR A 138 2.53 -0.34 1.46
N PHE A 139 3.59 0.10 0.77
CA PHE A 139 3.61 0.09 -0.69
C PHE A 139 3.76 -1.32 -1.25
N PHE A 140 4.71 -2.08 -0.74
CA PHE A 140 5.11 -3.37 -1.29
C PHE A 140 4.75 -4.53 -0.37
N ARG A 141 4.80 -5.76 -0.91
CA ARG A 141 4.56 -7.01 -0.19
C ARG A 141 5.85 -7.83 -0.03
N GLY A 142 5.77 -8.89 0.78
CA GLY A 142 6.87 -9.82 1.00
C GLY A 142 8.00 -9.21 1.81
N ASN A 143 9.24 -9.46 1.41
CA ASN A 143 10.45 -8.95 2.07
C ASN A 143 10.70 -7.44 1.88
N ARG A 144 9.85 -6.74 1.14
CA ARG A 144 9.91 -5.30 0.91
C ARG A 144 8.88 -4.52 1.72
N ILE A 145 8.22 -5.16 2.70
CA ILE A 145 7.25 -4.49 3.56
C ILE A 145 7.97 -3.46 4.43
N LYS A 146 7.52 -2.19 4.29
CA LYS A 146 7.83 -1.09 5.20
C LYS A 146 6.52 -0.38 5.48
N TYR A 147 6.14 -0.30 6.74
CA TYR A 147 4.91 0.37 7.14
C TYR A 147 5.13 1.87 7.27
N PHE A 148 4.10 2.62 6.96
CA PHE A 148 3.97 4.03 7.29
C PHE A 148 2.59 4.27 7.88
N GLU A 149 2.51 5.29 8.73
CA GLU A 149 1.27 5.66 9.40
C GLU A 149 0.43 6.54 8.48
N VAL A 150 -0.88 6.33 8.51
CA VAL A 150 -1.84 7.16 7.81
C VAL A 150 -2.85 7.75 8.78
N SER A 151 -3.37 8.94 8.44
CA SER A 151 -4.41 9.60 9.19
C SER A 151 -5.63 8.69 9.31
N GLN A 152 -6.31 8.75 10.45
CA GLN A 152 -7.62 8.11 10.55
C GLN A 152 -8.60 8.99 9.77
N PRO A 153 -9.42 8.41 8.90
CA PRO A 153 -10.57 9.15 8.39
C PRO A 153 -11.45 9.53 9.58
N ASP A 154 -12.00 10.74 9.56
CA ASP A 154 -12.99 11.17 10.55
C ASP A 154 -14.10 10.12 10.65
N PRO A 155 -14.64 9.83 11.86
CA PRO A 155 -15.65 8.78 12.06
C PRO A 155 -16.93 8.92 11.21
N GLY A 156 -17.11 10.04 10.51
CA GLY A 156 -18.21 10.30 9.58
C GLY A 156 -17.85 10.23 8.09
N GLN A 157 -16.61 9.91 7.74
CA GLN A 157 -16.14 9.90 6.36
C GLN A 157 -16.01 8.44 5.86
N GLU A 158 -17.06 7.92 5.27
CA GLU A 158 -17.01 6.69 4.52
C GLU A 158 -16.34 6.96 3.16
N TRP A 159 -15.14 6.41 2.93
CA TRP A 159 -14.44 6.51 1.65
C TRP A 159 -15.17 5.68 0.60
N SER A 160 -16.13 6.31 -0.07
CA SER A 160 -16.76 5.74 -1.25
C SER A 160 -15.86 5.97 -2.46
N TRP A 161 -15.19 4.93 -2.92
CA TRP A 161 -14.44 4.94 -4.19
C TRP A 161 -15.42 4.75 -5.35
N ASN A 162 -16.18 5.80 -5.66
CA ASN A 162 -17.03 5.79 -6.86
C ASN A 162 -16.13 5.88 -8.10
N GLN A 163 -16.13 4.85 -8.90
CA GLN A 163 -15.58 4.88 -10.24
C GLN A 163 -16.59 5.59 -11.15
N ASP A 164 -16.30 6.83 -11.51
CA ASP A 164 -16.99 7.45 -12.63
C ASP A 164 -16.66 6.71 -13.93
N SER A 165 -17.64 6.53 -14.75
CA SER A 165 -17.55 5.85 -16.06
C SER A 165 -16.53 6.46 -17.04
N ASN A 166 -15.87 7.56 -16.67
CA ASN A 166 -14.86 8.27 -17.46
C ASN A 166 -13.43 8.15 -16.90
N GLY A 167 -13.15 7.26 -15.94
CA GLY A 167 -11.78 7.02 -15.47
C GLY A 167 -11.14 8.18 -14.67
N ARG A 168 -11.89 9.23 -14.33
CA ARG A 168 -11.45 10.27 -13.40
C ARG A 168 -11.89 9.93 -12.00
N THR A 169 -10.93 9.74 -11.13
CA THR A 169 -11.15 9.73 -9.67
C THR A 169 -11.39 11.18 -9.23
N GLN A 170 -12.62 11.53 -8.87
CA GLN A 170 -12.88 12.76 -8.14
C GLN A 170 -12.94 12.38 -6.65
N ASP A 171 -12.10 13.03 -5.86
CA ASP A 171 -12.20 13.00 -4.40
C ASP A 171 -13.41 13.87 -4.02
N THR A 172 -14.58 13.27 -3.96
CA THR A 172 -15.76 13.98 -3.45
C THR A 172 -15.78 13.85 -1.93
N LYS A 173 -15.41 14.92 -1.25
CA LYS A 173 -15.74 15.13 0.16
C LYS A 173 -17.27 15.22 0.27
N VAL A 174 -17.89 14.19 0.74
CA VAL A 174 -19.31 14.27 1.16
C VAL A 174 -19.32 14.72 2.60
N SER A 175 -19.59 16.01 2.84
CA SER A 175 -19.93 16.55 4.16
C SER A 175 -21.42 16.32 4.37
N TYR A 176 -21.78 15.71 5.48
CA TYR A 176 -23.12 15.74 6.05
C TYR A 176 -23.24 16.91 7.00
#